data_95584c65cbf8f61e9a364315c189d78c
#
_entry.id   95584c65cbf8f61e9a364315c189d78c
#
_cell.length_a   1.000
_cell.length_b   1.000
_cell.length_c   1.000
_cell.angle_alpha   90.00
_cell.angle_beta   90.00
_cell.angle_gamma   90.00
#
_symmetry.space_group_name_H-M   'P 1'
#
loop_
_entity.id
_entity.type
_entity.pdbx_description
1 polymer ?
#
loop_
_entity_poly.entity_id
_entity_poly.type
_entity_poly.pdbx_seq_one_letter_code
_entity_poly.pdbx_strand_id
1 'polypeptide(L)'
;MKKVITYGTYDLLHYGHIRLLERAKALGDYLIVGVTADDFDKSRGKINVQQSLMERIEGVKNTGIADEIIIEEYEGQKIDDIRRYGVDIFTVGSDWKGKFDYLNEYCKVIYLERTKGVSSSELRSEKRKLRMIVEGDVFLRTKFKNESKFVNGVEIVTTDADAYYLVSTPDEHYEQIRTMLIEGKHVLCESPIASSGKECKELFELAKKQKCVLMEGIKTAYSTAYSRLLLLAKSGEIGKIVSVDATCTSMRDDLDSLENKWNSISAWGPTALLPIFQLLGINYTDKKIISHYIDDDKMFDGFTKIDFIYPDSVASIKVAKTAKSEGELIITGTKGYIYVPAPWWKTDYFEIRYEDPTENKRYFYKLDGEGIRY
;
A
#
# COMPACT_ATOMS: atom_id res chain seq x y z
N MET A 1 -10.21 31.11 10.67
CA MET A 1 -10.08 30.15 9.54
C MET A 1 -11.21 29.14 9.67
N LYS A 2 -12.13 29.16 8.73
CA LYS A 2 -13.32 28.31 8.74
C LYS A 2 -13.01 26.95 8.14
N LYS A 3 -13.13 25.89 8.93
CA LYS A 3 -12.78 24.52 8.54
C LYS A 3 -13.98 23.73 8.07
N VAL A 4 -13.84 23.07 6.93
CA VAL A 4 -14.85 22.22 6.31
C VAL A 4 -14.33 20.80 6.26
N ILE A 5 -15.17 19.81 6.54
CA ILE A 5 -14.85 18.39 6.37
C ILE A 5 -15.87 17.69 5.46
N THR A 6 -15.39 16.82 4.60
CA THR A 6 -16.24 15.96 3.76
C THR A 6 -15.65 14.55 3.71
N TYR A 7 -16.51 13.54 3.47
CA TYR A 7 -16.12 12.14 3.41
C TYR A 7 -16.63 11.47 2.15
N GLY A 8 -15.88 10.53 1.64
CA GLY A 8 -16.30 9.73 0.49
C GLY A 8 -15.34 8.61 0.17
N THR A 9 -15.80 7.65 -0.61
CA THR A 9 -14.94 6.56 -1.14
C THR A 9 -13.98 7.07 -2.21
N TYR A 10 -14.42 8.02 -3.05
CA TYR A 10 -13.67 8.62 -4.17
C TYR A 10 -13.11 7.62 -5.16
N ASP A 11 -13.78 6.47 -5.32
CA ASP A 11 -13.44 5.45 -6.28
C ASP A 11 -13.63 5.93 -7.72
N LEU A 12 -12.65 5.67 -8.61
CA LEU A 12 -12.67 6.15 -9.97
C LEU A 12 -12.97 7.66 -10.03
N LEU A 13 -12.11 8.45 -9.40
CA LEU A 13 -12.31 9.90 -9.25
C LEU A 13 -12.78 10.52 -10.57
N HIS A 14 -13.94 11.12 -10.55
CA HIS A 14 -14.58 11.68 -11.74
C HIS A 14 -15.07 13.11 -11.49
N TYR A 15 -15.53 13.77 -12.55
CA TYR A 15 -16.01 15.15 -12.50
C TYR A 15 -17.01 15.43 -11.37
N GLY A 16 -17.92 14.49 -11.06
CA GLY A 16 -18.87 14.62 -9.94
C GLY A 16 -18.20 14.75 -8.59
N HIS A 17 -17.12 13.98 -8.34
CA HIS A 17 -16.31 14.08 -7.13
C HIS A 17 -15.57 15.42 -7.07
N ILE A 18 -14.96 15.84 -8.18
CA ILE A 18 -14.22 17.11 -8.27
C ILE A 18 -15.17 18.28 -7.94
N ARG A 19 -16.37 18.31 -8.55
CA ARG A 19 -17.38 19.34 -8.27
C ARG A 19 -17.87 19.35 -6.83
N LEU A 20 -17.96 18.17 -6.19
CA LEU A 20 -18.29 18.08 -4.76
C LEU A 20 -17.18 18.72 -3.91
N LEU A 21 -15.92 18.39 -4.20
CA LEU A 21 -14.75 18.94 -3.48
C LEU A 21 -14.63 20.46 -3.65
N GLU A 22 -14.80 20.97 -4.89
CA GLU A 22 -14.82 22.42 -5.16
C GLU A 22 -15.88 23.15 -4.36
N ARG A 23 -17.12 22.63 -4.34
CA ARG A 23 -18.22 23.21 -3.58
C ARG A 23 -17.98 23.10 -2.06
N ALA A 24 -17.42 21.98 -1.59
CA ALA A 24 -17.05 21.84 -0.19
C ALA A 24 -15.98 22.87 0.20
N LYS A 25 -14.95 23.06 -0.64
CA LYS A 25 -13.91 24.07 -0.44
C LYS A 25 -14.46 25.50 -0.40
N ALA A 26 -15.45 25.79 -1.23
CA ALA A 26 -16.09 27.11 -1.27
C ALA A 26 -16.92 27.46 0.00
N LEU A 27 -17.17 26.51 0.90
CA LEU A 27 -17.87 26.73 2.17
C LEU A 27 -16.97 27.30 3.27
N GLY A 28 -15.65 27.22 3.12
CA GLY A 28 -14.70 27.69 4.14
C GLY A 28 -13.28 27.90 3.60
N ASP A 29 -12.37 28.17 4.51
CA ASP A 29 -10.97 28.49 4.19
C ASP A 29 -10.09 27.24 4.08
N TYR A 30 -10.43 26.18 4.81
CA TYR A 30 -9.65 24.95 4.94
C TYR A 30 -10.54 23.72 4.75
N LEU A 31 -10.21 22.86 3.79
CA LEU A 31 -10.96 21.66 3.47
C LEU A 31 -10.21 20.40 3.89
N ILE A 32 -10.82 19.62 4.78
CA ILE A 32 -10.38 18.28 5.17
C ILE A 32 -11.20 17.26 4.39
N VAL A 33 -10.53 16.32 3.72
CA VAL A 33 -11.19 15.26 2.95
C VAL A 33 -10.90 13.90 3.58
N GLY A 34 -11.93 13.25 4.12
CA GLY A 34 -11.85 11.87 4.60
C GLY A 34 -12.08 10.88 3.46
N VAL A 35 -11.08 10.06 3.16
CA VAL A 35 -11.21 8.96 2.19
C VAL A 35 -11.53 7.68 2.96
N THR A 36 -12.64 7.03 2.61
CA THR A 36 -13.14 5.85 3.33
C THR A 36 -12.22 4.64 3.07
N ALA A 37 -11.77 3.97 4.12
CA ALA A 37 -10.96 2.76 4.03
C ALA A 37 -11.72 1.60 3.39
N ASP A 38 -11.01 0.69 2.71
CA ASP A 38 -11.62 -0.42 1.97
C ASP A 38 -12.44 -1.35 2.88
N ASP A 39 -11.93 -1.65 4.07
CA ASP A 39 -12.61 -2.53 5.01
C ASP A 39 -13.85 -1.85 5.62
N PHE A 40 -13.80 -0.55 5.83
CA PHE A 40 -14.96 0.19 6.31
C PHE A 40 -16.02 0.34 5.21
N ASP A 41 -15.64 0.56 3.95
CA ASP A 41 -16.56 0.52 2.82
C ASP A 41 -17.23 -0.86 2.67
N LYS A 42 -16.48 -1.95 2.80
CA LYS A 42 -17.02 -3.33 2.78
C LYS A 42 -18.00 -3.58 3.93
N SER A 43 -17.69 -3.16 5.14
CA SER A 43 -18.57 -3.31 6.31
C SER A 43 -19.92 -2.58 6.12
N ARG A 44 -19.94 -1.54 5.28
CA ARG A 44 -21.13 -0.78 4.89
C ARG A 44 -21.80 -1.27 3.60
N GLY A 45 -21.35 -2.42 3.07
CA GLY A 45 -21.93 -3.04 1.87
C GLY A 45 -21.38 -2.53 0.53
N LYS A 46 -20.33 -1.71 0.53
CA LYS A 46 -19.66 -1.29 -0.71
C LYS A 46 -18.53 -2.25 -1.07
N ILE A 47 -18.86 -3.30 -1.79
CA ILE A 47 -17.95 -4.38 -2.17
C ILE A 47 -17.30 -4.19 -3.55
N ASN A 48 -17.70 -3.14 -4.31
CA ASN A 48 -17.31 -2.94 -5.72
C ASN A 48 -16.34 -1.77 -5.92
N VAL A 49 -15.54 -1.41 -4.91
CA VAL A 49 -14.49 -0.41 -5.04
C VAL A 49 -13.37 -0.99 -5.89
N GLN A 50 -12.94 -0.28 -6.94
CA GLN A 50 -11.96 -0.77 -7.92
C GLN A 50 -10.54 -0.30 -7.63
N GLN A 51 -10.39 0.90 -7.07
CA GLN A 51 -9.09 1.47 -6.75
C GLN A 51 -8.73 1.20 -5.29
N SER A 52 -7.47 0.90 -5.04
CA SER A 52 -6.94 0.81 -3.68
C SER A 52 -7.11 2.13 -2.92
N LEU A 53 -7.11 2.07 -1.60
CA LEU A 53 -7.17 3.25 -0.75
C LEU A 53 -6.12 4.30 -1.14
N MET A 54 -4.89 3.86 -1.45
CA MET A 54 -3.80 4.76 -1.82
C MET A 54 -4.03 5.44 -3.16
N GLU A 55 -4.52 4.73 -4.17
CA GLU A 55 -4.86 5.33 -5.47
C GLU A 55 -5.96 6.37 -5.32
N ARG A 56 -6.96 6.11 -4.46
CA ARG A 56 -8.05 7.05 -4.19
C ARG A 56 -7.56 8.29 -3.45
N ILE A 57 -6.67 8.14 -2.48
CA ILE A 57 -6.01 9.25 -1.77
C ILE A 57 -5.17 10.08 -2.74
N GLU A 58 -4.35 9.42 -3.57
CA GLU A 58 -3.53 10.11 -4.56
C GLU A 58 -4.40 10.84 -5.60
N GLY A 59 -5.51 10.23 -6.02
CA GLY A 59 -6.50 10.87 -6.87
C GLY A 59 -7.05 12.16 -6.27
N VAL A 60 -7.46 12.13 -5.00
CA VAL A 60 -7.94 13.33 -4.28
C VAL A 60 -6.84 14.37 -4.15
N LYS A 61 -5.62 13.96 -3.78
CA LYS A 61 -4.46 14.84 -3.63
C LYS A 61 -4.09 15.56 -4.93
N ASN A 62 -4.14 14.83 -6.04
CA ASN A 62 -3.82 15.37 -7.37
C ASN A 62 -4.84 16.41 -7.87
N THR A 63 -6.03 16.51 -7.26
CA THR A 63 -6.96 17.62 -7.56
C THR A 63 -6.44 18.96 -7.06
N GLY A 64 -5.57 18.99 -6.07
CA GLY A 64 -5.10 20.22 -5.42
C GLY A 64 -6.17 20.98 -4.63
N ILE A 65 -7.37 20.41 -4.42
CA ILE A 65 -8.51 21.09 -3.78
C ILE A 65 -8.49 20.90 -2.25
N ALA A 66 -8.11 19.71 -1.78
CA ALA A 66 -8.01 19.38 -0.36
C ALA A 66 -6.77 20.01 0.27
N ASP A 67 -6.94 20.65 1.43
CA ASP A 67 -5.81 21.14 2.24
C ASP A 67 -5.24 20.02 3.12
N GLU A 68 -6.12 19.10 3.57
CA GLU A 68 -5.74 17.94 4.36
C GLU A 68 -6.54 16.71 3.94
N ILE A 69 -5.89 15.55 3.96
CA ILE A 69 -6.53 14.27 3.63
C ILE A 69 -6.38 13.34 4.82
N ILE A 70 -7.49 12.79 5.29
CA ILE A 70 -7.55 11.81 6.38
C ILE A 70 -8.20 10.52 5.89
N ILE A 71 -8.11 9.45 6.67
CA ILE A 71 -8.76 8.18 6.36
C ILE A 71 -9.94 7.94 7.30
N GLU A 72 -11.08 7.56 6.74
CA GLU A 72 -12.24 7.13 7.50
C GLU A 72 -12.22 5.60 7.68
N GLU A 73 -12.20 5.12 8.93
CA GLU A 73 -11.97 3.70 9.24
C GLU A 73 -13.08 3.07 10.09
N TYR A 74 -13.86 3.86 10.85
CA TYR A 74 -14.83 3.31 11.80
C TYR A 74 -16.10 4.17 11.93
N GLU A 75 -17.14 3.52 12.39
CA GLU A 75 -18.41 4.19 12.72
C GLU A 75 -18.20 5.16 13.88
N GLY A 76 -18.72 6.40 13.73
CA GLY A 76 -18.54 7.45 14.74
C GLY A 76 -17.32 8.35 14.56
N GLN A 77 -16.35 7.98 13.73
CA GLN A 77 -15.13 8.77 13.50
C GLN A 77 -15.42 10.23 13.12
N LYS A 78 -16.53 10.49 12.45
CA LYS A 78 -16.91 11.86 12.06
C LYS A 78 -17.03 12.81 13.26
N ILE A 79 -17.55 12.32 14.38
CA ILE A 79 -17.66 13.12 15.63
C ILE A 79 -16.27 13.38 16.19
N ASP A 80 -15.42 12.35 16.22
CA ASP A 80 -14.06 12.46 16.74
C ASP A 80 -13.23 13.44 15.91
N ASP A 81 -13.34 13.35 14.58
CA ASP A 81 -12.62 14.23 13.66
C ASP A 81 -13.15 15.69 13.74
N ILE A 82 -14.47 15.88 13.82
CA ILE A 82 -15.05 17.22 14.01
C ILE A 82 -14.49 17.90 15.27
N ARG A 83 -14.40 17.16 16.39
CA ARG A 83 -13.84 17.66 17.64
C ARG A 83 -12.34 17.87 17.54
N ARG A 84 -11.60 16.89 16.99
CA ARG A 84 -10.14 16.92 16.88
C ARG A 84 -9.64 18.09 16.05
N TYR A 85 -10.29 18.34 14.91
CA TYR A 85 -9.87 19.38 13.97
C TYR A 85 -10.56 20.73 14.21
N GLY A 86 -11.55 20.79 15.11
CA GLY A 86 -12.36 21.99 15.33
C GLY A 86 -13.10 22.41 14.06
N VAL A 87 -13.87 21.48 13.49
CA VAL A 87 -14.56 21.68 12.22
C VAL A 87 -15.81 22.51 12.39
N ASP A 88 -15.99 23.52 11.54
CA ASP A 88 -17.16 24.40 11.51
C ASP A 88 -18.30 23.84 10.67
N ILE A 89 -17.96 23.16 9.56
CA ILE A 89 -18.94 22.63 8.61
C ILE A 89 -18.59 21.19 8.23
N PHE A 90 -19.56 20.30 8.41
CA PHE A 90 -19.58 18.98 7.78
C PHE A 90 -20.44 19.05 6.50
N THR A 91 -19.93 18.50 5.38
CA THR A 91 -20.65 18.49 4.12
C THR A 91 -20.51 17.17 3.36
N VAL A 92 -21.58 16.74 2.73
CA VAL A 92 -21.66 15.56 1.85
C VAL A 92 -22.69 15.80 0.74
N GLY A 93 -22.75 14.87 -0.23
CA GLY A 93 -23.77 14.92 -1.29
C GLY A 93 -25.20 14.77 -0.76
N SER A 94 -26.16 15.33 -1.50
CA SER A 94 -27.59 15.29 -1.14
C SER A 94 -28.20 13.89 -1.09
N ASP A 95 -27.55 12.88 -1.66
CA ASP A 95 -27.95 11.46 -1.55
C ASP A 95 -27.98 10.98 -0.08
N TRP A 96 -27.28 11.68 0.79
CA TRP A 96 -27.19 11.41 2.23
C TRP A 96 -28.07 12.31 3.09
N LYS A 97 -28.97 13.07 2.48
CA LYS A 97 -29.82 14.05 3.19
C LYS A 97 -30.56 13.39 4.36
N GLY A 98 -30.43 14.01 5.53
CA GLY A 98 -31.03 13.55 6.79
C GLY A 98 -30.20 12.51 7.56
N LYS A 99 -29.27 11.77 6.90
CA LYS A 99 -28.50 10.70 7.58
C LYS A 99 -27.44 11.21 8.54
N PHE A 100 -26.97 12.43 8.37
CA PHE A 100 -25.93 13.05 9.18
C PHE A 100 -26.43 14.23 10.02
N ASP A 101 -27.77 14.40 10.16
CA ASP A 101 -28.34 15.51 10.92
C ASP A 101 -27.96 15.49 12.40
N TYR A 102 -27.61 14.33 12.95
CA TYR A 102 -27.08 14.19 14.31
C TYR A 102 -25.76 14.94 14.53
N LEU A 103 -25.01 15.22 13.47
CA LEU A 103 -23.78 16.01 13.54
C LEU A 103 -24.03 17.53 13.78
N ASN A 104 -25.28 18.00 13.64
CA ASN A 104 -25.63 19.39 13.96
C ASN A 104 -25.40 19.76 15.43
N GLU A 105 -25.27 18.75 16.31
CA GLU A 105 -24.84 18.98 17.71
C GLU A 105 -23.37 19.43 17.85
N TYR A 106 -22.55 19.17 16.81
CA TYR A 106 -21.10 19.39 16.84
C TYR A 106 -20.63 20.46 15.85
N CYS A 107 -21.26 20.55 14.67
CA CYS A 107 -20.92 21.52 13.63
C CYS A 107 -22.12 21.73 12.68
N LYS A 108 -22.03 22.71 11.80
CA LYS A 108 -23.09 22.94 10.80
C LYS A 108 -23.05 21.85 9.73
N VAL A 109 -24.17 21.16 9.48
CA VAL A 109 -24.33 20.15 8.41
C VAL A 109 -24.90 20.80 7.15
N ILE A 110 -24.23 20.59 6.00
CA ILE A 110 -24.68 21.09 4.69
C ILE A 110 -24.68 19.94 3.69
N TYR A 111 -25.81 19.73 3.01
CA TYR A 111 -25.94 18.75 1.93
C TYR A 111 -25.80 19.45 0.58
N LEU A 112 -24.82 19.01 -0.22
CA LEU A 112 -24.54 19.56 -1.54
C LEU A 112 -25.34 18.82 -2.62
N GLU A 113 -25.95 19.52 -3.53
CA GLU A 113 -26.70 18.89 -4.60
C GLU A 113 -25.82 18.02 -5.49
N ARG A 114 -26.39 16.90 -5.97
CA ARG A 114 -25.70 15.97 -6.84
C ARG A 114 -25.41 16.58 -8.22
N THR A 115 -24.21 16.36 -8.74
CA THR A 115 -23.89 16.66 -10.13
C THR A 115 -24.52 15.59 -11.03
N LYS A 116 -25.43 15.98 -11.92
CA LYS A 116 -26.13 15.05 -12.82
C LYS A 116 -25.19 14.48 -13.88
N GLY A 117 -25.44 13.20 -14.26
CA GLY A 117 -24.83 12.58 -15.45
C GLY A 117 -23.49 11.89 -15.25
N VAL A 118 -23.00 11.74 -14.01
CA VAL A 118 -21.77 10.96 -13.76
C VAL A 118 -21.85 10.23 -12.41
N SER A 119 -21.62 8.91 -12.41
CA SER A 119 -21.48 8.12 -11.19
C SER A 119 -20.38 7.07 -11.33
N SER A 120 -19.71 6.76 -10.21
CA SER A 120 -18.72 5.67 -10.17
C SER A 120 -19.33 4.32 -10.58
N SER A 121 -20.62 4.11 -10.34
CA SER A 121 -21.34 2.88 -10.74
C SER A 121 -21.49 2.78 -12.26
N GLU A 122 -21.80 3.87 -12.96
CA GLU A 122 -21.86 3.91 -14.43
C GLU A 122 -20.46 3.67 -15.02
N LEU A 123 -19.44 4.35 -14.49
CA LEU A 123 -18.06 4.17 -14.95
C LEU A 123 -17.55 2.73 -14.73
N ARG A 124 -17.95 2.05 -13.64
CA ARG A 124 -17.61 0.65 -13.40
C ARG A 124 -18.26 -0.31 -14.38
N SER A 125 -19.52 -0.05 -14.78
CA SER A 125 -20.24 -0.90 -15.74
C SER A 125 -19.66 -0.82 -17.15
N GLU A 126 -19.03 0.30 -17.50
CA GLU A 126 -18.43 0.55 -18.82
C GLU A 126 -17.00 0.03 -18.95
N LYS A 127 -16.30 -0.25 -17.84
CA LYS A 127 -14.93 -0.74 -17.87
C LYS A 127 -14.87 -2.26 -18.14
N ARG A 128 -14.22 -2.63 -19.24
CA ARG A 128 -13.82 -4.01 -19.49
C ARG A 128 -12.90 -4.47 -18.36
N LYS A 129 -13.11 -5.71 -17.87
CA LYS A 129 -12.18 -6.35 -16.92
C LYS A 129 -10.82 -6.54 -17.56
N LEU A 130 -9.77 -6.35 -16.78
CA LEU A 130 -8.40 -6.69 -17.16
C LEU A 130 -8.29 -8.22 -17.24
N ARG A 131 -7.97 -8.74 -18.41
CA ARG A 131 -7.78 -10.19 -18.64
C ARG A 131 -6.34 -10.55 -18.32
N MET A 132 -6.15 -11.44 -17.33
CA MET A 132 -4.82 -11.76 -16.80
C MET A 132 -4.56 -13.28 -16.89
N ILE A 133 -3.37 -13.65 -17.34
CA ILE A 133 -2.84 -15.01 -17.21
C ILE A 133 -1.89 -15.04 -16.01
N VAL A 134 -1.99 -16.08 -15.19
CA VAL A 134 -1.00 -16.38 -14.14
C VAL A 134 -0.10 -17.50 -14.66
N GLU A 135 1.19 -17.22 -14.76
CA GLU A 135 2.18 -18.11 -15.35
C GLU A 135 3.33 -18.42 -14.37
N GLY A 136 3.83 -19.67 -14.38
CA GLY A 136 4.92 -20.15 -13.53
C GLY A 136 4.52 -21.35 -12.68
N ASP A 137 4.93 -21.39 -11.41
CA ASP A 137 4.72 -22.49 -10.48
C ASP A 137 3.24 -22.88 -10.34
N VAL A 138 2.93 -24.17 -10.41
CA VAL A 138 1.54 -24.69 -10.41
C VAL A 138 0.81 -24.42 -9.10
N PHE A 139 1.51 -24.55 -7.97
CA PHE A 139 0.92 -24.30 -6.64
C PHE A 139 0.60 -22.81 -6.47
N LEU A 140 1.54 -21.95 -6.83
CA LEU A 140 1.35 -20.50 -6.76
C LEU A 140 0.25 -20.04 -7.73
N ARG A 141 0.21 -20.54 -8.98
CA ARG A 141 -0.87 -20.25 -9.93
C ARG A 141 -2.25 -20.55 -9.35
N THR A 142 -2.40 -21.72 -8.72
CA THR A 142 -3.68 -22.14 -8.12
C THR A 142 -4.05 -21.20 -6.96
N LYS A 143 -3.09 -20.87 -6.12
CA LYS A 143 -3.27 -19.96 -4.98
C LYS A 143 -3.74 -18.58 -5.45
N PHE A 144 -3.03 -17.95 -6.39
CA PHE A 144 -3.39 -16.63 -6.88
C PHE A 144 -4.70 -16.60 -7.67
N LYS A 145 -5.02 -17.67 -8.42
CA LYS A 145 -6.33 -17.81 -9.04
C LYS A 145 -7.46 -17.83 -8.00
N ASN A 146 -7.24 -18.44 -6.85
CA ASN A 146 -8.22 -18.41 -5.76
C ASN A 146 -8.33 -17.03 -5.12
N GLU A 147 -7.22 -16.32 -4.92
CA GLU A 147 -7.21 -14.97 -4.37
C GLU A 147 -7.82 -13.93 -5.32
N SER A 148 -7.77 -14.14 -6.64
CA SER A 148 -8.38 -13.22 -7.62
C SER A 148 -9.89 -13.04 -7.45
N LYS A 149 -10.56 -13.97 -6.76
CA LYS A 149 -12.00 -13.88 -6.44
C LYS A 149 -12.31 -12.67 -5.52
N PHE A 150 -11.32 -12.19 -4.78
CA PHE A 150 -11.43 -11.04 -3.91
C PHE A 150 -11.00 -9.73 -4.58
N VAL A 151 -10.59 -9.78 -5.86
CA VAL A 151 -10.14 -8.61 -6.63
C VAL A 151 -11.16 -8.25 -7.69
N ASN A 152 -11.65 -7.01 -7.63
CA ASN A 152 -12.59 -6.51 -8.63
C ASN A 152 -11.85 -6.00 -9.87
N GLY A 153 -12.48 -6.13 -11.04
CA GLY A 153 -11.94 -5.59 -12.30
C GLY A 153 -10.89 -6.48 -12.97
N VAL A 154 -10.56 -7.65 -12.41
CA VAL A 154 -9.66 -8.64 -12.99
C VAL A 154 -10.42 -9.91 -13.34
N GLU A 155 -10.05 -10.55 -14.46
CA GLU A 155 -10.55 -11.85 -14.91
C GLU A 155 -9.34 -12.73 -15.24
N ILE A 156 -9.22 -13.89 -14.60
CA ILE A 156 -8.17 -14.86 -14.92
C ILE A 156 -8.59 -15.66 -16.13
N VAL A 157 -7.78 -15.60 -17.17
CA VAL A 157 -8.00 -16.27 -18.47
C VAL A 157 -6.86 -17.23 -18.80
N THR A 158 -7.02 -18.04 -19.84
CA THR A 158 -6.00 -18.98 -20.32
C THR A 158 -5.40 -18.56 -21.66
N THR A 159 -6.05 -17.65 -22.36
CA THR A 159 -5.63 -17.12 -23.66
C THR A 159 -6.05 -15.68 -23.81
N ASP A 160 -5.43 -14.95 -24.73
CA ASP A 160 -5.79 -13.59 -25.11
C ASP A 160 -5.84 -12.63 -23.90
N ALA A 161 -4.73 -12.59 -23.16
CA ALA A 161 -4.59 -11.74 -21.97
C ALA A 161 -4.13 -10.32 -22.32
N ASP A 162 -4.55 -9.35 -21.48
CA ASP A 162 -4.04 -7.99 -21.48
C ASP A 162 -2.77 -7.89 -20.59
N ALA A 163 -2.70 -8.76 -19.57
CA ALA A 163 -1.64 -8.75 -18.57
C ALA A 163 -1.22 -10.17 -18.18
N TYR A 164 0.00 -10.28 -17.68
CA TYR A 164 0.55 -11.50 -17.11
C TYR A 164 0.96 -11.28 -15.65
N TYR A 165 0.67 -12.27 -14.80
CA TYR A 165 1.23 -12.36 -13.48
C TYR A 165 2.23 -13.51 -13.43
N LEU A 166 3.51 -13.18 -13.31
CA LEU A 166 4.60 -14.14 -13.32
C LEU A 166 4.92 -14.60 -11.90
N VAL A 167 4.81 -15.91 -11.67
CA VAL A 167 5.09 -16.58 -10.40
C VAL A 167 6.12 -17.70 -10.59
N SER A 168 6.99 -17.53 -11.56
CA SER A 168 8.15 -18.37 -11.87
C SER A 168 9.32 -18.11 -10.93
N THR A 169 10.46 -18.73 -11.22
CA THR A 169 11.71 -18.48 -10.48
C THR A 169 12.39 -17.20 -10.98
N PRO A 170 13.13 -16.45 -10.13
CA PRO A 170 13.69 -15.15 -10.52
C PRO A 170 14.68 -15.17 -11.67
N ASP A 171 15.37 -16.27 -11.87
CA ASP A 171 16.29 -16.44 -13.01
C ASP A 171 15.56 -16.42 -14.37
N GLU A 172 14.27 -16.76 -14.39
CA GLU A 172 13.42 -16.70 -15.58
C GLU A 172 12.77 -15.31 -15.79
N HIS A 173 12.65 -14.49 -14.74
CA HIS A 173 11.85 -13.27 -14.74
C HIS A 173 12.27 -12.27 -15.81
N TYR A 174 13.57 -12.02 -15.96
CA TYR A 174 14.06 -11.02 -16.92
C TYR A 174 13.60 -11.31 -18.35
N GLU A 175 13.81 -12.52 -18.85
CA GLU A 175 13.44 -12.89 -20.22
C GLU A 175 11.92 -12.99 -20.41
N GLN A 176 11.21 -13.51 -19.42
CA GLN A 176 9.74 -13.57 -19.46
C GLN A 176 9.14 -12.17 -19.50
N ILE A 177 9.52 -11.28 -18.59
CA ILE A 177 9.04 -9.90 -18.55
C ILE A 177 9.36 -9.19 -19.86
N ARG A 178 10.60 -9.32 -20.33
CA ARG A 178 11.04 -8.71 -21.57
C ARG A 178 10.18 -9.14 -22.77
N THR A 179 9.92 -10.42 -22.88
CA THR A 179 9.09 -10.97 -23.95
C THR A 179 7.66 -10.41 -23.90
N MET A 180 7.01 -10.47 -22.73
CA MET A 180 5.65 -9.94 -22.54
C MET A 180 5.54 -8.45 -22.86
N LEU A 181 6.52 -7.66 -22.41
CA LEU A 181 6.54 -6.21 -22.69
C LEU A 181 6.70 -5.93 -24.18
N ILE A 182 7.53 -6.70 -24.92
CA ILE A 182 7.68 -6.54 -26.37
C ILE A 182 6.36 -6.83 -27.08
N GLU A 183 5.58 -7.81 -26.60
CA GLU A 183 4.25 -8.15 -27.10
C GLU A 183 3.16 -7.13 -26.68
N GLY A 184 3.53 -6.07 -25.97
CA GLY A 184 2.59 -5.04 -25.53
C GLY A 184 1.71 -5.46 -24.36
N LYS A 185 2.14 -6.43 -23.56
CA LYS A 185 1.41 -6.94 -22.40
C LYS A 185 1.86 -6.25 -21.12
N HIS A 186 0.91 -5.98 -20.20
CA HIS A 186 1.23 -5.54 -18.85
C HIS A 186 1.78 -6.71 -18.03
N VAL A 187 2.67 -6.44 -17.09
CA VAL A 187 3.30 -7.50 -16.30
C VAL A 187 3.27 -7.14 -14.81
N LEU A 188 2.74 -8.06 -14.00
CA LEU A 188 2.96 -8.17 -12.57
C LEU A 188 3.89 -9.37 -12.36
N CYS A 189 4.98 -9.21 -11.63
CA CYS A 189 5.94 -10.28 -11.39
C CYS A 189 6.26 -10.40 -9.90
N GLU A 190 6.33 -11.63 -9.37
CA GLU A 190 6.83 -11.86 -8.01
C GLU A 190 8.23 -11.27 -7.84
N SER A 191 8.54 -10.87 -6.63
CA SER A 191 9.82 -10.26 -6.27
C SER A 191 10.93 -11.31 -6.11
N PRO A 192 12.16 -11.01 -6.57
CA PRO A 192 12.61 -9.84 -7.32
C PRO A 192 12.32 -9.96 -8.83
N ILE A 193 12.02 -8.84 -9.49
CA ILE A 193 11.74 -8.83 -10.94
C ILE A 193 12.97 -9.03 -11.82
N ALA A 194 14.17 -8.85 -11.28
CA ALA A 194 15.43 -9.04 -11.96
C ALA A 194 16.56 -9.31 -10.97
N SER A 195 17.63 -9.95 -11.43
CA SER A 195 18.80 -10.30 -10.62
C SER A 195 19.79 -9.15 -10.47
N SER A 196 19.71 -8.12 -11.28
CA SER A 196 20.60 -6.97 -11.25
C SER A 196 19.88 -5.64 -11.45
N GLY A 197 20.43 -4.56 -10.89
CA GLY A 197 19.91 -3.21 -11.08
C GLY A 197 19.95 -2.76 -12.56
N LYS A 198 20.86 -3.28 -13.38
CA LYS A 198 20.93 -3.01 -14.81
C LYS A 198 19.73 -3.61 -15.53
N GLU A 199 19.47 -4.89 -15.33
CA GLU A 199 18.29 -5.58 -15.91
C GLU A 199 16.99 -4.92 -15.47
N CYS A 200 16.87 -4.60 -14.17
CA CYS A 200 15.71 -3.91 -13.63
C CYS A 200 15.45 -2.58 -14.38
N LYS A 201 16.50 -1.77 -14.57
CA LYS A 201 16.40 -0.50 -15.29
C LYS A 201 15.99 -0.71 -16.75
N GLU A 202 16.58 -1.68 -17.45
CA GLU A 202 16.24 -2.00 -18.84
C GLU A 202 14.77 -2.42 -18.98
N LEU A 203 14.23 -3.22 -18.06
CA LEU A 203 12.83 -3.64 -18.08
C LEU A 203 11.87 -2.46 -17.86
N PHE A 204 12.14 -1.56 -16.93
CA PHE A 204 11.30 -0.37 -16.73
C PHE A 204 11.37 0.61 -17.89
N GLU A 205 12.54 0.79 -18.51
CA GLU A 205 12.68 1.59 -19.74
C GLU A 205 11.90 0.97 -20.90
N LEU A 206 11.95 -0.35 -21.05
CA LEU A 206 11.17 -1.08 -22.05
C LEU A 206 9.67 -0.94 -21.81
N ALA A 207 9.21 -1.14 -20.56
CA ALA A 207 7.81 -0.98 -20.20
C ALA A 207 7.29 0.42 -20.55
N LYS A 208 8.07 1.46 -20.21
CA LYS A 208 7.75 2.85 -20.58
C LYS A 208 7.66 3.06 -22.09
N LYS A 209 8.61 2.51 -22.86
CA LYS A 209 8.63 2.59 -24.33
C LYS A 209 7.41 1.91 -24.94
N GLN A 210 7.03 0.75 -24.45
CA GLN A 210 5.87 -0.02 -24.89
C GLN A 210 4.53 0.47 -24.34
N LYS A 211 4.56 1.48 -23.46
CA LYS A 211 3.37 1.98 -22.73
C LYS A 211 2.66 0.88 -21.92
N CYS A 212 3.43 -0.07 -21.42
CA CYS A 212 2.97 -1.15 -20.56
C CYS A 212 3.24 -0.83 -19.09
N VAL A 213 2.45 -1.40 -18.21
CA VAL A 213 2.68 -1.40 -16.76
C VAL A 213 3.60 -2.58 -16.44
N LEU A 214 4.66 -2.33 -15.68
CA LEU A 214 5.47 -3.34 -15.03
C LEU A 214 5.40 -3.10 -13.53
N MET A 215 4.99 -4.11 -12.76
CA MET A 215 4.87 -4.04 -11.30
C MET A 215 5.59 -5.21 -10.63
N GLU A 216 6.23 -4.92 -9.51
CA GLU A 216 6.82 -5.93 -8.64
C GLU A 216 5.83 -6.33 -7.55
N GLY A 217 5.65 -7.64 -7.36
CA GLY A 217 4.71 -8.24 -6.42
C GLY A 217 5.18 -8.24 -4.97
N ILE A 218 5.61 -7.10 -4.43
CA ILE A 218 5.90 -6.97 -2.99
C ILE A 218 4.57 -6.80 -2.24
N LYS A 219 3.96 -7.92 -1.84
CA LYS A 219 2.61 -8.01 -1.24
C LYS A 219 2.33 -6.98 -0.16
N THR A 220 3.31 -6.76 0.70
CA THR A 220 3.23 -5.79 1.80
C THR A 220 2.88 -4.38 1.33
N ALA A 221 3.43 -3.96 0.16
CA ALA A 221 3.21 -2.63 -0.39
C ALA A 221 1.73 -2.31 -0.64
N TYR A 222 0.91 -3.33 -0.87
CA TYR A 222 -0.50 -3.22 -1.27
C TYR A 222 -1.47 -3.55 -0.13
N SER A 223 -0.97 -3.87 1.08
CA SER A 223 -1.85 -4.15 2.21
C SER A 223 -2.42 -2.86 2.81
N THR A 224 -3.70 -2.88 3.18
CA THR A 224 -4.40 -1.74 3.79
C THR A 224 -3.72 -1.30 5.09
N ALA A 225 -3.35 -2.25 5.95
CA ALA A 225 -2.67 -1.95 7.21
C ALA A 225 -1.33 -1.26 6.99
N TYR A 226 -0.52 -1.75 6.05
CA TYR A 226 0.77 -1.17 5.74
C TYR A 226 0.64 0.24 5.13
N SER A 227 -0.30 0.44 4.21
CA SER A 227 -0.60 1.76 3.63
C SER A 227 -1.01 2.77 4.71
N ARG A 228 -1.85 2.33 5.66
CA ARG A 228 -2.25 3.15 6.80
C ARG A 228 -1.08 3.52 7.71
N LEU A 229 -0.24 2.55 8.01
CA LEU A 229 0.98 2.72 8.80
C LEU A 229 1.88 3.81 8.19
N LEU A 230 2.14 3.75 6.87
CA LEU A 230 2.95 4.74 6.18
C LEU A 230 2.34 6.15 6.27
N LEU A 231 1.02 6.27 6.10
CA LEU A 231 0.34 7.55 6.22
C LEU A 231 0.48 8.14 7.63
N LEU A 232 0.28 7.33 8.67
CA LEU A 232 0.41 7.77 10.06
C LEU A 232 1.86 8.15 10.39
N ALA A 233 2.84 7.37 9.91
CA ALA A 233 4.25 7.72 10.08
C ALA A 233 4.60 9.07 9.42
N LYS A 234 4.08 9.32 8.21
CA LYS A 234 4.32 10.56 7.45
C LYS A 234 3.49 11.76 7.92
N SER A 235 2.36 11.53 8.58
CA SER A 235 1.50 12.62 9.08
C SER A 235 2.08 13.38 10.29
N GLY A 236 3.19 12.89 10.85
CA GLY A 236 3.77 13.45 12.08
C GLY A 236 3.13 12.94 13.36
N GLU A 237 2.30 11.89 13.30
CA GLU A 237 1.67 11.25 14.47
C GLU A 237 2.72 10.83 15.50
N ILE A 238 3.84 10.27 15.05
CA ILE A 238 4.99 9.91 15.89
C ILE A 238 6.09 10.99 15.92
N GLY A 239 5.84 12.19 15.39
CA GLY A 239 6.83 13.26 15.23
C GLY A 239 7.76 13.02 14.04
N LYS A 240 9.01 13.51 14.10
CA LYS A 240 10.04 13.29 13.08
C LYS A 240 10.54 11.85 13.20
N ILE A 241 10.62 11.13 12.06
CA ILE A 241 11.17 9.76 12.03
C ILE A 241 12.68 9.82 12.27
N VAL A 242 13.17 9.03 13.23
CA VAL A 242 14.57 8.94 13.64
C VAL A 242 15.20 7.62 13.23
N SER A 243 14.44 6.51 13.31
CA SER A 243 14.91 5.20 12.89
C SER A 243 13.81 4.39 12.21
N VAL A 244 14.22 3.52 11.27
CA VAL A 244 13.36 2.48 10.67
C VAL A 244 14.10 1.15 10.72
N ASP A 245 13.57 0.18 11.45
CA ASP A 245 14.20 -1.12 11.67
C ASP A 245 13.28 -2.24 11.21
N ALA A 246 13.64 -2.98 10.15
CA ALA A 246 12.85 -4.04 9.55
C ALA A 246 13.58 -5.38 9.57
N THR A 247 12.91 -6.43 10.07
CA THR A 247 13.47 -7.77 10.15
C THR A 247 12.61 -8.74 9.35
N CYS A 248 13.23 -9.44 8.37
CA CYS A 248 12.59 -10.52 7.60
C CYS A 248 13.47 -11.77 7.65
N THR A 249 13.12 -12.73 8.51
CA THR A 249 13.90 -13.95 8.71
C THR A 249 13.04 -15.19 8.64
N SER A 250 13.57 -16.24 8.03
CA SER A 250 12.98 -17.57 8.02
C SER A 250 14.06 -18.64 8.17
N MET A 251 13.67 -19.79 8.69
CA MET A 251 14.44 -21.02 8.55
C MET A 251 13.65 -21.91 7.59
N ARG A 252 14.12 -22.06 6.39
CA ARG A 252 13.58 -23.00 5.43
C ARG A 252 14.61 -24.08 5.18
N ASP A 253 14.19 -25.32 5.35
CA ASP A 253 15.05 -26.50 5.31
C ASP A 253 15.57 -26.88 3.90
N ASP A 254 15.18 -26.12 2.89
CA ASP A 254 15.56 -26.37 1.49
C ASP A 254 17.00 -25.93 1.17
N LEU A 255 17.94 -26.13 2.12
CA LEU A 255 19.37 -26.01 1.85
C LEU A 255 19.87 -27.04 0.83
N ASP A 256 19.14 -28.16 0.66
CA ASP A 256 19.45 -29.18 -0.35
C ASP A 256 19.14 -28.70 -1.79
N SER A 257 18.39 -27.64 -1.96
CA SER A 257 18.14 -26.99 -3.25
C SER A 257 18.97 -25.71 -3.40
N LEU A 258 20.26 -25.75 -3.14
CA LEU A 258 21.22 -24.70 -3.53
C LEU A 258 21.23 -24.41 -5.04
N GLU A 259 20.57 -25.26 -5.82
CA GLU A 259 20.21 -25.00 -7.22
C GLU A 259 19.33 -23.78 -7.40
N ASN A 260 18.50 -23.43 -6.41
CA ASN A 260 17.75 -22.19 -6.38
C ASN A 260 18.58 -21.06 -5.75
N LYS A 261 19.24 -20.29 -6.57
CA LYS A 261 20.12 -19.15 -6.26
C LYS A 261 19.51 -18.00 -5.43
N TRP A 262 18.53 -18.29 -4.59
CA TRP A 262 17.85 -17.33 -3.73
C TRP A 262 18.51 -17.25 -2.37
N ASN A 263 19.50 -16.42 -2.26
CA ASN A 263 20.11 -16.08 -0.99
C ASN A 263 19.19 -15.18 -0.14
N SER A 264 19.61 -14.84 1.07
CA SER A 264 18.78 -14.09 2.01
C SER A 264 18.40 -12.70 1.50
N ILE A 265 19.36 -11.99 0.89
CA ILE A 265 19.10 -10.63 0.40
C ILE A 265 18.17 -10.64 -0.83
N SER A 266 18.31 -11.60 -1.72
CA SER A 266 17.42 -11.72 -2.89
C SER A 266 15.99 -12.08 -2.49
N ALA A 267 15.83 -12.98 -1.50
CA ALA A 267 14.52 -13.43 -1.06
C ALA A 267 13.76 -12.41 -0.21
N TRP A 268 14.44 -11.73 0.71
CA TRP A 268 13.82 -10.86 1.70
C TRP A 268 14.19 -9.38 1.58
N GLY A 269 15.27 -9.08 0.87
CA GLY A 269 15.78 -7.70 0.74
C GLY A 269 14.72 -6.72 0.20
N PRO A 270 14.04 -7.01 -0.93
CA PRO A 270 13.02 -6.11 -1.46
C PRO A 270 11.93 -5.77 -0.44
N THR A 271 11.43 -6.78 0.29
CA THR A 271 10.43 -6.58 1.34
C THR A 271 10.97 -5.77 2.51
N ALA A 272 12.18 -6.10 3.02
CA ALA A 272 12.76 -5.42 4.18
C ALA A 272 13.16 -3.97 3.89
N LEU A 273 13.61 -3.67 2.67
CA LEU A 273 13.98 -2.32 2.23
C LEU A 273 12.77 -1.42 1.96
N LEU A 274 11.60 -1.99 1.70
CA LEU A 274 10.40 -1.26 1.33
C LEU A 274 10.05 -0.12 2.31
N PRO A 275 9.86 -0.36 3.64
CA PRO A 275 9.51 0.70 4.58
C PRO A 275 10.60 1.78 4.69
N ILE A 276 11.87 1.39 4.58
CA ILE A 276 12.99 2.33 4.67
C ILE A 276 12.94 3.33 3.53
N PHE A 277 12.87 2.84 2.30
CA PHE A 277 12.90 3.71 1.12
C PHE A 277 11.60 4.49 0.93
N GLN A 278 10.47 3.96 1.37
CA GLN A 278 9.20 4.68 1.33
C GLN A 278 9.11 5.80 2.38
N LEU A 279 9.77 5.67 3.53
CA LEU A 279 9.75 6.67 4.60
C LEU A 279 10.91 7.65 4.54
N LEU A 280 12.14 7.17 4.28
CA LEU A 280 13.37 7.96 4.32
C LEU A 280 13.94 8.27 2.92
N GLY A 281 13.43 7.61 1.87
CA GLY A 281 13.93 7.77 0.51
C GLY A 281 15.23 6.99 0.26
N ILE A 282 15.80 7.17 -0.93
CA ILE A 282 17.00 6.46 -1.40
C ILE A 282 18.31 7.27 -1.22
N ASN A 283 18.24 8.49 -0.68
CA ASN A 283 19.38 9.40 -0.56
C ASN A 283 20.10 9.24 0.79
N TYR A 284 20.46 8.00 1.15
CA TYR A 284 21.34 7.74 2.29
C TYR A 284 22.76 8.23 2.01
N THR A 285 23.46 8.68 3.05
CA THR A 285 24.82 9.21 2.96
C THR A 285 25.89 8.11 3.02
N ASP A 286 25.60 7.02 3.75
CA ASP A 286 26.49 5.87 3.89
C ASP A 286 25.68 4.61 4.22
N LYS A 287 26.30 3.44 4.02
CA LYS A 287 25.75 2.15 4.41
C LYS A 287 26.83 1.17 4.85
N LYS A 288 26.49 0.31 5.81
CA LYS A 288 27.34 -0.79 6.25
C LYS A 288 26.60 -2.11 6.00
N ILE A 289 27.25 -3.01 5.25
CA ILE A 289 26.71 -4.34 4.94
C ILE A 289 27.56 -5.38 5.68
N ILE A 290 26.88 -6.27 6.40
CA ILE A 290 27.49 -7.39 7.12
C ILE A 290 26.73 -8.64 6.72
N SER A 291 27.42 -9.59 6.07
CA SER A 291 26.85 -10.85 5.62
C SER A 291 27.57 -12.05 6.22
N HIS A 292 26.79 -13.06 6.57
CA HIS A 292 27.27 -14.39 6.92
C HIS A 292 26.93 -15.33 5.77
N TYR A 293 27.98 -15.83 5.10
CA TYR A 293 27.87 -16.74 3.97
C TYR A 293 27.89 -18.19 4.46
N ILE A 294 27.16 -19.07 3.77
CA ILE A 294 27.09 -20.50 4.07
C ILE A 294 27.90 -21.35 3.10
N ASP A 295 28.44 -20.74 2.06
CA ASP A 295 29.30 -21.33 1.05
C ASP A 295 30.70 -20.70 1.06
N ASP A 296 31.71 -21.47 0.64
CA ASP A 296 33.10 -21.01 0.60
C ASP A 296 33.32 -19.92 -0.46
N ASP A 297 32.58 -19.97 -1.55
CA ASP A 297 32.65 -19.01 -2.66
C ASP A 297 31.95 -17.66 -2.34
N LYS A 298 31.32 -17.55 -1.18
CA LYS A 298 30.58 -16.35 -0.73
C LYS A 298 29.49 -15.88 -1.69
N MET A 299 28.85 -16.81 -2.36
CA MET A 299 27.77 -16.54 -3.30
C MET A 299 26.40 -16.58 -2.63
N PHE A 300 26.27 -17.32 -1.51
CA PHE A 300 25.02 -17.49 -0.80
C PHE A 300 25.10 -16.91 0.61
N ASP A 301 24.47 -15.74 0.83
CA ASP A 301 24.29 -15.19 2.16
C ASP A 301 23.15 -15.90 2.90
N GLY A 302 23.47 -16.58 4.00
CA GLY A 302 22.49 -17.15 4.92
C GLY A 302 21.86 -16.13 5.83
N PHE A 303 22.58 -15.04 6.10
CA PHE A 303 22.15 -13.90 6.90
C PHE A 303 22.85 -12.63 6.40
N THR A 304 22.08 -11.53 6.26
CA THR A 304 22.64 -10.21 5.96
C THR A 304 21.97 -9.14 6.81
N LYS A 305 22.80 -8.27 7.40
CA LYS A 305 22.37 -7.03 8.04
C LYS A 305 22.90 -5.84 7.25
N ILE A 306 22.05 -4.84 7.01
CA ILE A 306 22.45 -3.57 6.38
C ILE A 306 22.00 -2.43 7.28
N ASP A 307 22.95 -1.56 7.66
CA ASP A 307 22.67 -0.30 8.34
C ASP A 307 22.83 0.84 7.32
N PHE A 308 21.85 1.74 7.26
CA PHE A 308 21.85 2.94 6.40
C PHE A 308 21.96 4.19 7.27
N ILE A 309 22.77 5.13 6.84
CA ILE A 309 22.97 6.43 7.49
C ILE A 309 22.38 7.50 6.60
N TYR A 310 21.46 8.28 7.15
CA TYR A 310 20.88 9.48 6.54
C TYR A 310 21.35 10.72 7.30
N PRO A 311 21.20 11.93 6.77
CA PRO A 311 21.62 13.15 7.47
C PRO A 311 21.02 13.31 8.88
N ASP A 312 19.75 12.91 9.05
CA ASP A 312 18.99 13.11 10.28
C ASP A 312 18.33 11.84 10.84
N SER A 313 18.60 10.69 10.26
CA SER A 313 17.99 9.42 10.65
C SER A 313 18.89 8.25 10.31
N VAL A 314 18.54 7.08 10.83
CA VAL A 314 19.21 5.82 10.55
C VAL A 314 18.18 4.76 10.15
N ALA A 315 18.60 3.72 9.46
CA ALA A 315 17.74 2.57 9.23
C ALA A 315 18.55 1.27 9.24
N SER A 316 17.88 0.17 9.56
CA SER A 316 18.52 -1.14 9.61
C SER A 316 17.60 -2.22 9.05
N ILE A 317 18.15 -3.13 8.25
CA ILE A 317 17.48 -4.37 7.90
C ILE A 317 18.26 -5.58 8.43
N LYS A 318 17.52 -6.63 8.79
CA LYS A 318 18.04 -7.99 9.02
C LYS A 318 17.26 -8.95 8.13
N VAL A 319 17.96 -9.65 7.25
CA VAL A 319 17.36 -10.66 6.37
C VAL A 319 18.08 -11.98 6.51
N ALA A 320 17.33 -13.08 6.55
CA ALA A 320 17.92 -14.42 6.68
C ALA A 320 17.01 -15.51 6.11
N LYS A 321 17.64 -16.54 5.52
CA LYS A 321 17.01 -17.82 5.17
C LYS A 321 17.49 -18.98 6.06
N THR A 322 18.60 -18.79 6.78
CA THR A 322 19.22 -19.84 7.61
C THR A 322 19.27 -19.47 9.10
N ALA A 323 18.69 -18.34 9.46
CA ALA A 323 18.59 -17.88 10.84
C ALA A 323 17.22 -17.30 11.12
N LYS A 324 16.74 -17.42 12.36
CA LYS A 324 15.46 -16.89 12.78
C LYS A 324 15.63 -15.91 13.92
N SER A 325 14.98 -14.75 13.79
CA SER A 325 14.74 -13.81 14.88
C SER A 325 13.31 -13.30 14.84
N GLU A 326 12.93 -12.43 15.77
CA GLU A 326 11.65 -11.74 15.71
C GLU A 326 11.54 -10.96 14.40
N GLY A 327 10.44 -11.12 13.69
CA GLY A 327 10.19 -10.49 12.38
C GLY A 327 9.30 -9.26 12.54
N GLU A 328 9.76 -8.29 13.34
CA GLU A 328 9.06 -7.02 13.58
C GLU A 328 9.51 -5.91 12.63
N LEU A 329 8.66 -4.88 12.53
CA LEU A 329 9.01 -3.57 11.99
C LEU A 329 8.82 -2.53 13.08
N ILE A 330 9.85 -1.73 13.34
CA ILE A 330 9.82 -0.62 14.29
C ILE A 330 10.15 0.68 13.55
N ILE A 331 9.28 1.68 13.70
CA ILE A 331 9.51 3.03 13.16
C ILE A 331 9.55 3.98 14.34
N THR A 332 10.74 4.45 14.69
CA THR A 332 10.97 5.32 15.85
C THR A 332 10.82 6.78 15.44
N GLY A 333 10.05 7.54 16.21
CA GLY A 333 9.86 8.96 16.04
C GLY A 333 10.15 9.77 17.32
N THR A 334 10.13 11.10 17.21
CA THR A 334 10.43 12.01 18.32
C THR A 334 9.30 12.19 19.33
N LYS A 335 8.10 11.67 19.03
CA LYS A 335 6.92 11.72 19.94
C LYS A 335 6.41 10.34 20.34
N GLY A 336 6.84 9.30 19.65
CA GLY A 336 6.41 7.92 19.86
C GLY A 336 6.98 7.03 18.79
N TYR A 337 6.52 5.79 18.71
CA TYR A 337 6.97 4.84 17.70
C TYR A 337 5.83 3.96 17.21
N ILE A 338 5.99 3.43 15.99
CA ILE A 338 5.10 2.42 15.43
C ILE A 338 5.74 1.05 15.61
N TYR A 339 4.98 0.12 16.15
CA TYR A 339 5.38 -1.28 16.34
C TYR A 339 4.45 -2.18 15.52
N VAL A 340 5.05 -2.99 14.66
CA VAL A 340 4.35 -4.03 13.88
C VAL A 340 4.92 -5.38 14.29
N PRO A 341 4.15 -6.24 14.95
CA PRO A 341 4.63 -7.56 15.39
C PRO A 341 4.91 -8.49 14.21
N ALA A 342 5.66 -9.55 14.49
CA ALA A 342 5.96 -10.61 13.53
C ALA A 342 4.69 -11.38 13.10
N PRO A 343 4.56 -11.71 11.81
CA PRO A 343 5.41 -11.32 10.69
C PRO A 343 4.92 -10.00 10.07
N TRP A 344 5.64 -8.92 10.28
CA TRP A 344 5.22 -7.58 9.87
C TRP A 344 4.90 -7.44 8.37
N TRP A 345 5.51 -8.24 7.51
CA TRP A 345 5.25 -8.25 6.06
C TRP A 345 3.89 -8.86 5.66
N LYS A 346 3.15 -9.43 6.62
CA LYS A 346 1.75 -9.85 6.49
C LYS A 346 0.83 -8.98 7.34
N THR A 347 1.12 -7.70 7.39
CA THR A 347 0.53 -6.76 8.32
C THR A 347 -0.99 -6.74 8.27
N ASP A 348 -1.62 -7.11 9.37
CA ASP A 348 -3.04 -6.96 9.65
C ASP A 348 -3.28 -6.21 10.97
N TYR A 349 -2.19 -5.89 11.68
CA TYR A 349 -2.22 -5.23 12.96
C TYR A 349 -0.94 -4.43 13.21
N PHE A 350 -1.07 -3.23 13.80
CA PHE A 350 0.06 -2.47 14.33
C PHE A 350 -0.38 -1.56 15.49
N GLU A 351 0.58 -1.08 16.26
CA GLU A 351 0.38 -0.14 17.34
C GLU A 351 1.18 1.15 17.12
N ILE A 352 0.61 2.26 17.57
CA ILE A 352 1.37 3.48 17.86
C ILE A 352 1.52 3.57 19.36
N ARG A 353 2.75 3.64 19.83
CA ARG A 353 3.09 3.67 21.25
C ARG A 353 3.78 4.97 21.58
N TYR A 354 3.35 5.57 22.69
CA TYR A 354 3.86 6.82 23.21
C TYR A 354 4.57 6.57 24.56
N GLU A 355 5.23 7.63 25.10
CA GLU A 355 5.84 7.56 26.43
C GLU A 355 4.80 7.28 27.52
N ASP A 356 3.62 7.92 27.42
CA ASP A 356 2.46 7.54 28.24
C ASP A 356 1.70 6.37 27.59
N PRO A 357 1.71 5.17 28.20
CA PRO A 357 1.03 4.00 27.63
C PRO A 357 -0.49 4.18 27.50
N THR A 358 -1.10 5.12 28.22
CA THR A 358 -2.55 5.38 28.14
C THR A 358 -2.96 6.05 26.81
N GLU A 359 -2.00 6.63 26.11
CA GLU A 359 -2.20 7.25 24.79
C GLU A 359 -1.99 6.28 23.62
N ASN A 360 -1.58 5.04 23.90
CA ASN A 360 -1.31 4.04 22.88
C ASN A 360 -2.53 3.75 22.01
N LYS A 361 -2.31 3.64 20.69
CA LYS A 361 -3.34 3.36 19.69
C LYS A 361 -3.09 2.01 19.04
N ARG A 362 -4.16 1.26 18.78
CA ARG A 362 -4.11 -0.06 18.17
C ARG A 362 -4.96 -0.08 16.92
N TYR A 363 -4.41 -0.62 15.82
CA TYR A 363 -5.05 -0.68 14.52
C TYR A 363 -5.15 -2.13 14.06
N PHE A 364 -6.38 -2.58 13.80
CA PHE A 364 -6.69 -3.94 13.36
C PHE A 364 -7.34 -3.89 11.99
N TYR A 365 -6.88 -4.77 11.11
CA TYR A 365 -7.40 -4.90 9.75
C TYR A 365 -7.78 -6.34 9.47
N LYS A 366 -9.02 -6.58 9.07
CA LYS A 366 -9.47 -7.91 8.70
C LYS A 366 -9.41 -8.07 7.19
N LEU A 367 -8.67 -9.07 6.74
CA LEU A 367 -8.54 -9.40 5.33
C LEU A 367 -9.36 -10.65 5.00
N ASP A 368 -9.98 -10.68 3.81
CA ASP A 368 -10.57 -11.90 3.27
C ASP A 368 -9.47 -12.69 2.53
N GLY A 369 -9.56 -14.03 2.54
CA GLY A 369 -8.56 -14.90 1.96
C GLY A 369 -7.21 -14.80 2.67
N GLU A 370 -6.12 -14.99 1.95
CA GLU A 370 -4.75 -14.83 2.47
C GLU A 370 -4.24 -13.39 2.44
N GLY A 371 -5.08 -12.44 2.05
CA GLY A 371 -4.73 -11.02 1.96
C GLY A 371 -3.75 -10.67 0.85
N ILE A 372 -3.57 -11.57 -0.13
CA ILE A 372 -2.68 -11.36 -1.27
C ILE A 372 -3.48 -10.59 -2.33
N ARG A 373 -3.30 -9.26 -2.33
CA ARG A 373 -3.94 -8.35 -3.28
C ARG A 373 -2.93 -7.32 -3.74
N TYR A 374 -2.88 -7.13 -5.01
CA TYR A 374 -2.03 -6.16 -5.69
C TYR A 374 -2.84 -5.10 -6.42
#